data_5ed6ab428760f6a3e03605b688bda386
#
_entry.id   5ed6ab428760f6a3e03605b688bda386
#
_cell.length_a   1.000
_cell.length_b   1.000
_cell.length_c   1.000
_cell.angle_alpha   90.00
_cell.angle_beta   90.00
_cell.angle_gamma   90.00
#
_symmetry.space_group_name_H-M   'P 1'
#
loop_
_entity.id
_entity.type
_entity.pdbx_description
1 polymer ?
#
loop_
_entity_poly.entity_id
_entity_poly.type
_entity_poly.pdbx_seq_one_letter_code
_entity_poly.pdbx_strand_id
1 'polypeptide(L)'
;METGSGKTTGMKERKPKNIFVQGPIAASFIADSIQKHSSKIGIGGHSIFLGQVRADKIDGKEVASIEYTAYEDMAMEKMLLIREDIFAKYDLTCMHVYHSLGKVAAGEISLFVFTSSAHRKAAIDACEETVERLKAELPVWGKEMLTDETYHWKENKP
;
A
#
# COMPACT_ATOMS: atom_id res chain seq x y z
N MET A 1 -22.26 -15.69 -26.36
CA MET A 1 -21.61 -15.81 -26.26
C MET A 1 -20.70 -15.79 -25.41
N GLU A 2 -20.02 -15.70 -25.23
CA GLU A 2 -18.91 -15.73 -24.53
C GLU A 2 -18.92 -14.94 -23.34
N THR A 3 -19.97 -14.36 -22.96
CA THR A 3 -20.00 -13.52 -21.78
C THR A 3 -19.71 -14.32 -20.51
N GLY A 4 -20.25 -15.52 -20.41
CA GLY A 4 -19.99 -16.34 -19.23
C GLY A 4 -18.53 -16.73 -19.14
N SER A 5 -17.95 -17.04 -20.28
CA SER A 5 -16.55 -17.39 -20.33
C SER A 5 -15.66 -16.26 -19.87
N GLY A 6 -15.96 -15.04 -20.28
CA GLY A 6 -15.19 -13.89 -19.85
C GLY A 6 -15.27 -13.67 -18.35
N LYS A 7 -16.44 -13.88 -17.77
CA LYS A 7 -16.59 -13.75 -16.32
C LYS A 7 -15.77 -14.80 -15.58
N THR A 8 -15.77 -16.02 -16.06
CA THR A 8 -14.98 -17.08 -15.45
C THR A 8 -13.49 -16.74 -15.49
N THR A 9 -13.03 -16.24 -16.62
CA THR A 9 -11.64 -15.82 -16.75
C THR A 9 -11.31 -14.72 -15.74
N GLY A 10 -12.21 -13.74 -15.60
CA GLY A 10 -12.00 -12.66 -14.64
C GLY A 10 -11.88 -13.18 -13.22
N MET A 11 -12.68 -14.17 -12.85
CA MET A 11 -12.58 -14.75 -11.52
C MET A 11 -11.27 -15.48 -11.30
N LYS A 12 -10.80 -16.22 -12.31
CA LYS A 12 -9.51 -16.88 -12.20
C LYS A 12 -8.37 -15.89 -12.06
N GLU A 13 -8.50 -14.74 -12.68
CA GLU A 13 -7.48 -13.71 -12.62
C GLU A 13 -7.50 -12.90 -11.35
N ARG A 14 -8.45 -13.17 -10.46
CA ARG A 14 -8.56 -12.45 -9.19
C ARG A 14 -7.66 -13.05 -8.12
N LYS A 15 -6.54 -13.60 -8.51
CA LYS A 15 -5.51 -14.00 -7.56
C LYS A 15 -4.95 -12.74 -6.89
N PRO A 16 -4.63 -12.82 -5.60
CA PRO A 16 -3.99 -11.69 -4.94
C PRO A 16 -2.71 -11.32 -5.65
N LYS A 17 -2.57 -10.04 -5.96
CA LYS A 17 -1.34 -9.53 -6.52
C LYS A 17 -0.37 -9.29 -5.37
N ASN A 18 0.87 -9.68 -5.54
CA ASN A 18 1.85 -9.46 -4.48
C ASN A 18 2.07 -7.96 -4.27
N ILE A 19 1.74 -7.49 -3.08
CA ILE A 19 1.90 -6.08 -2.71
C ILE A 19 3.27 -5.79 -2.09
N PHE A 20 4.06 -6.82 -1.76
CA PHE A 20 5.28 -6.63 -1.00
C PHE A 20 6.50 -6.37 -1.88
N VAL A 21 7.33 -5.43 -1.42
CA VAL A 21 8.57 -5.03 -2.07
C VAL A 21 9.67 -5.16 -1.03
N GLN A 22 10.80 -5.75 -1.41
CA GLN A 22 11.95 -5.85 -0.49
C GLN A 22 12.65 -4.50 -0.42
N GLY A 23 12.82 -4.01 0.81
CA GLY A 23 13.48 -2.73 1.04
C GLY A 23 12.59 -1.54 0.73
N PRO A 24 13.16 -0.34 0.62
CA PRO A 24 12.38 0.87 0.40
C PRO A 24 11.76 0.90 -1.00
N ILE A 25 10.66 1.64 -1.11
CA ILE A 25 10.00 1.86 -2.39
C ILE A 25 10.68 3.07 -3.05
N ALA A 26 11.30 2.84 -4.21
CA ALA A 26 12.06 3.87 -4.91
C ALA A 26 11.14 4.90 -5.55
N ALA A 27 11.58 6.16 -5.60
CA ALA A 27 10.84 7.22 -6.27
C ALA A 27 10.61 6.89 -7.75
N SER A 28 11.58 6.22 -8.39
CA SER A 28 11.44 5.82 -9.79
C SER A 28 10.31 4.82 -9.99
N PHE A 29 10.09 3.92 -9.03
CA PHE A 29 8.98 2.97 -9.08
C PHE A 29 7.64 3.70 -9.05
N ILE A 30 7.54 4.72 -8.19
CA ILE A 30 6.33 5.54 -8.07
C ILE A 30 6.09 6.31 -9.38
N ALA A 31 7.14 6.92 -9.92
CA ALA A 31 7.05 7.67 -11.18
C ALA A 31 6.62 6.76 -12.33
N ASP A 32 7.18 5.56 -12.42
CA ASP A 32 6.81 4.58 -13.44
C ASP A 32 5.36 4.16 -13.32
N SER A 33 4.87 4.00 -12.08
CA SER A 33 3.46 3.65 -11.84
C SER A 33 2.54 4.74 -12.37
N ILE A 34 2.87 6.00 -12.13
CA ILE A 34 2.10 7.13 -12.65
C ILE A 34 2.13 7.11 -14.18
N GLN A 35 3.31 6.95 -14.75
CA GLN A 35 3.50 6.96 -16.21
C GLN A 35 2.66 5.88 -16.90
N LYS A 36 2.59 4.69 -16.31
CA LYS A 36 1.82 3.58 -16.87
C LYS A 36 0.33 3.87 -16.95
N HIS A 37 -0.16 4.79 -16.14
CA HIS A 37 -1.59 5.13 -16.13
C HIS A 37 -1.95 6.22 -17.14
N SER A 38 -0.97 6.82 -17.81
CA SER A 38 -1.22 7.90 -18.76
C SER A 38 -2.06 7.45 -19.96
N SER A 39 -2.06 6.15 -20.27
CA SER A 39 -2.86 5.60 -21.35
C SER A 39 -4.34 5.43 -21.00
N LYS A 40 -4.69 5.52 -19.73
CA LYS A 40 -6.09 5.38 -19.27
C LYS A 40 -6.74 6.74 -19.25
N ILE A 41 -7.19 7.18 -20.40
CA ILE A 41 -7.59 8.57 -20.63
C ILE A 41 -8.95 8.94 -20.01
N GLY A 42 -9.65 7.96 -19.41
CA GLY A 42 -10.89 8.24 -18.66
C GLY A 42 -10.64 8.66 -17.21
N ILE A 43 -9.40 8.61 -16.75
CA ILE A 43 -9.05 9.02 -15.40
C ILE A 43 -8.93 10.54 -15.35
N GLY A 44 -9.65 11.16 -14.40
CA GLY A 44 -9.58 12.61 -14.17
C GLY A 44 -8.73 12.96 -12.96
N GLY A 45 -8.55 12.02 -12.01
CA GLY A 45 -7.76 12.29 -10.82
C GLY A 45 -7.11 11.07 -10.24
N HIS A 46 -5.93 11.28 -9.69
CA HIS A 46 -5.17 10.29 -8.94
C HIS A 46 -5.04 10.78 -7.50
N SER A 47 -5.01 9.84 -6.57
CA SER A 47 -4.67 10.14 -5.18
C SER A 47 -3.55 9.17 -4.78
N ILE A 48 -2.51 9.72 -4.19
CA ILE A 48 -1.35 8.94 -3.78
C ILE A 48 -1.06 9.22 -2.33
N PHE A 49 -0.91 8.16 -1.55
CA PHE A 49 -0.38 8.25 -0.20
C PHE A 49 0.98 7.58 -0.17
N LEU A 50 1.96 8.26 0.38
CA LEU A 50 3.30 7.70 0.60
C LEU A 50 3.59 7.71 2.08
N GLY A 51 3.83 6.51 2.64
CA GLY A 51 4.26 6.39 4.03
C GLY A 51 5.77 6.40 4.08
N GLN A 52 6.33 7.28 4.90
CA GLN A 52 7.77 7.44 5.06
C GLN A 52 8.17 7.11 6.48
N VAL A 53 9.34 6.50 6.64
CA VAL A 53 9.87 6.17 7.96
C VAL A 53 10.41 7.45 8.61
N ARG A 54 9.90 7.76 9.81
CA ARG A 54 10.32 8.95 10.57
C ARG A 54 11.44 8.59 11.54
N ALA A 55 12.33 9.55 11.77
CA ALA A 55 13.38 9.42 12.77
C ALA A 55 12.85 9.89 14.13
N ASP A 56 11.85 9.17 14.65
CA ASP A 56 11.25 9.51 15.96
C ASP A 56 12.25 9.29 17.09
N LYS A 57 12.06 10.02 18.17
CA LYS A 57 12.88 9.82 19.38
C LYS A 57 12.10 8.99 20.39
N ILE A 58 12.75 7.93 20.88
CA ILE A 58 12.20 7.02 21.89
C ILE A 58 13.24 6.95 23.00
N ASP A 59 12.87 7.47 24.18
CA ASP A 59 13.77 7.52 25.35
C ASP A 59 15.10 8.19 25.01
N GLY A 60 15.05 9.28 24.26
CA GLY A 60 16.23 10.05 23.88
C GLY A 60 17.04 9.46 22.74
N LYS A 61 16.62 8.32 22.21
CA LYS A 61 17.30 7.66 21.10
C LYS A 61 16.46 7.81 19.84
N GLU A 62 17.14 7.88 18.70
CA GLU A 62 16.47 8.14 17.43
C GLU A 62 16.25 6.85 16.65
N VAL A 63 15.10 6.73 15.99
CA VAL A 63 14.82 5.62 15.10
C VAL A 63 15.68 5.79 13.84
N ALA A 64 16.52 4.80 13.57
CA ALA A 64 17.37 4.79 12.38
C ALA A 64 16.68 4.10 11.21
N SER A 65 15.87 3.08 11.49
CA SER A 65 15.19 2.31 10.44
C SER A 65 14.04 1.54 11.06
N ILE A 66 13.15 1.04 10.20
CA ILE A 66 12.13 0.08 10.60
C ILE A 66 12.37 -1.19 9.81
N GLU A 67 12.30 -2.34 10.49
CA GLU A 67 12.39 -3.63 9.84
C GLU A 67 11.00 -4.24 9.79
N TYR A 68 10.45 -4.40 8.59
CA TYR A 68 9.09 -4.87 8.40
C TYR A 68 9.03 -6.37 8.15
N THR A 69 8.11 -7.04 8.82
CA THR A 69 7.80 -8.45 8.59
C THR A 69 6.29 -8.62 8.46
N ALA A 70 5.87 -9.68 7.81
CA ALA A 70 4.45 -9.91 7.57
C ALA A 70 4.15 -11.41 7.52
N TYR A 71 2.91 -11.77 7.87
CA TYR A 71 2.35 -13.06 7.47
C TYR A 71 1.83 -12.86 6.05
N GLU A 72 2.66 -13.18 5.06
CA GLU A 72 2.42 -12.75 3.67
C GLU A 72 1.13 -13.32 3.08
N ASP A 73 0.88 -14.63 3.24
CA ASP A 73 -0.33 -15.24 2.69
C ASP A 73 -1.58 -14.62 3.30
N MET A 74 -1.61 -14.45 4.62
CA MET A 74 -2.73 -13.85 5.31
C MET A 74 -2.91 -12.39 4.89
N ALA A 75 -1.81 -11.67 4.72
CA ALA A 75 -1.85 -10.27 4.28
C ALA A 75 -2.43 -10.16 2.88
N MET A 76 -2.07 -11.09 1.98
CA MET A 76 -2.58 -11.06 0.62
C MET A 76 -4.08 -11.36 0.59
N GLU A 77 -4.56 -12.30 1.42
CA GLU A 77 -5.98 -12.58 1.53
C GLU A 77 -6.75 -11.39 2.06
N LYS A 78 -6.21 -10.74 3.10
CA LYS A 78 -6.83 -9.55 3.67
C LYS A 78 -6.85 -8.41 2.66
N MET A 79 -5.76 -8.25 1.91
CA MET A 79 -5.67 -7.22 0.89
C MET A 79 -6.74 -7.40 -0.19
N LEU A 80 -7.00 -8.64 -0.58
CA LEU A 80 -8.03 -8.93 -1.57
C LEU A 80 -9.41 -8.50 -1.07
N LEU A 81 -9.73 -8.77 0.20
CA LEU A 81 -10.99 -8.36 0.80
C LEU A 81 -11.10 -6.84 0.87
N ILE A 82 -10.04 -6.17 1.29
CA ILE A 82 -10.01 -4.70 1.34
C ILE A 82 -10.27 -4.14 -0.05
N ARG A 83 -9.58 -4.69 -1.06
CA ARG A 83 -9.72 -4.23 -2.44
C ARG A 83 -11.16 -4.38 -2.93
N GLU A 84 -11.78 -5.54 -2.66
CA GLU A 84 -13.16 -5.77 -3.07
C GLU A 84 -14.11 -4.79 -2.41
N ASP A 85 -13.93 -4.54 -1.12
CA ASP A 85 -14.79 -3.59 -0.40
C ASP A 85 -14.64 -2.17 -0.94
N ILE A 86 -13.41 -1.75 -1.22
CA ILE A 86 -13.14 -0.40 -1.72
C ILE A 86 -13.74 -0.21 -3.12
N PHE A 87 -13.57 -1.20 -4.01
CA PHE A 87 -14.16 -1.13 -5.34
C PHE A 87 -15.70 -1.19 -5.31
N ALA A 88 -16.27 -1.87 -4.31
CA ALA A 88 -17.73 -1.89 -4.16
C ALA A 88 -18.28 -0.56 -3.67
N LYS A 89 -17.47 0.18 -2.89
CA LYS A 89 -17.91 1.42 -2.26
C LYS A 89 -17.65 2.67 -3.09
N TYR A 90 -16.57 2.67 -3.86
CA TYR A 90 -16.14 3.84 -4.63
C TYR A 90 -16.05 3.51 -6.11
N ASP A 91 -16.37 4.49 -6.94
CA ASP A 91 -16.26 4.33 -8.39
C ASP A 91 -14.83 4.59 -8.83
N LEU A 92 -14.00 3.55 -8.69
CA LEU A 92 -12.58 3.62 -9.00
C LEU A 92 -12.27 3.00 -10.36
N THR A 93 -11.29 3.59 -11.03
CA THR A 93 -10.69 3.00 -12.22
C THR A 93 -9.58 2.03 -11.82
N CYS A 94 -8.74 2.43 -10.87
CA CYS A 94 -7.58 1.64 -10.45
C CYS A 94 -7.30 1.83 -8.97
N MET A 95 -6.68 0.79 -8.39
CA MET A 95 -6.17 0.84 -7.03
C MET A 95 -4.93 -0.04 -6.95
N HIS A 96 -3.85 0.50 -6.45
CA HIS A 96 -2.59 -0.22 -6.28
C HIS A 96 -2.03 0.04 -4.88
N VAL A 97 -1.52 -1.01 -4.26
CA VAL A 97 -0.91 -0.95 -2.92
C VAL A 97 0.42 -1.65 -2.95
N TYR A 98 1.45 -1.03 -2.40
CA TYR A 98 2.77 -1.63 -2.24
C TYR A 98 3.28 -1.33 -0.83
N HIS A 99 3.79 -2.36 -0.17
CA HIS A 99 4.31 -2.25 1.19
C HIS A 99 5.69 -2.89 1.25
N SER A 100 6.62 -2.22 1.94
CA SER A 100 7.97 -2.75 2.11
C SER A 100 8.01 -3.92 3.06
N LEU A 101 8.92 -4.85 2.80
CA LEU A 101 9.39 -5.84 3.77
C LEU A 101 10.89 -5.64 3.93
N GLY A 102 11.42 -6.02 5.09
CA GLY A 102 12.81 -5.82 5.39
C GLY A 102 13.10 -4.41 5.86
N LYS A 103 14.32 -3.98 5.71
CA LYS A 103 14.81 -2.74 6.32
C LYS A 103 14.50 -1.53 5.45
N VAL A 104 13.90 -0.51 6.07
CA VAL A 104 13.64 0.79 5.44
C VAL A 104 14.21 1.85 6.39
N ALA A 105 15.15 2.64 5.90
CA ALA A 105 15.80 3.66 6.73
C ALA A 105 14.91 4.87 6.92
N ALA A 106 15.19 5.64 7.97
CA ALA A 106 14.50 6.92 8.18
C ALA A 106 14.66 7.79 6.94
N GLY A 107 13.56 8.39 6.50
CA GLY A 107 13.53 9.18 5.28
C GLY A 107 13.15 8.41 4.03
N GLU A 108 13.11 7.08 4.09
CA GLU A 108 12.73 6.27 2.93
C GLU A 108 11.26 5.88 2.98
N ILE A 109 10.70 5.57 1.81
CA ILE A 109 9.28 5.25 1.64
C ILE A 109 9.04 3.76 1.90
N SER A 110 8.03 3.44 2.70
CA SER A 110 7.68 2.06 3.03
C SER A 110 6.27 1.67 2.61
N LEU A 111 5.43 2.61 2.22
CA LEU A 111 4.07 2.33 1.80
C LEU A 111 3.70 3.25 0.64
N PHE A 112 3.09 2.68 -0.38
CA PHE A 112 2.62 3.43 -1.55
C PHE A 112 1.21 2.95 -1.87
N VAL A 113 0.23 3.85 -1.75
CA VAL A 113 -1.17 3.60 -2.11
C VAL A 113 -1.54 4.55 -3.22
N PHE A 114 -2.12 4.02 -4.29
CA PHE A 114 -2.37 4.78 -5.51
C PHE A 114 -3.79 4.43 -6.00
N THR A 115 -4.70 5.41 -5.96
CA THR A 115 -6.07 5.24 -6.42
C THR A 115 -6.36 6.23 -7.53
N SER A 116 -7.19 5.82 -8.49
CA SER A 116 -7.51 6.64 -9.66
C SER A 116 -8.98 6.53 -10.00
N SER A 117 -9.59 7.62 -10.42
CA SER A 117 -11.00 7.64 -10.79
C SER A 117 -11.27 8.75 -11.80
N ALA A 118 -12.45 8.71 -12.41
CA ALA A 118 -12.86 9.77 -13.33
C ALA A 118 -12.96 11.11 -12.60
N HIS A 119 -13.44 11.09 -11.36
CA HIS A 119 -13.60 12.29 -10.55
C HIS A 119 -12.81 12.18 -9.25
N ARG A 120 -12.21 13.28 -8.83
CA ARG A 120 -11.22 13.29 -7.74
C ARG A 120 -11.75 12.79 -6.39
N LYS A 121 -13.01 13.02 -6.09
CA LYS A 121 -13.52 12.69 -4.75
C LYS A 121 -13.44 11.19 -4.46
N ALA A 122 -13.81 10.36 -5.43
CA ALA A 122 -13.74 8.92 -5.24
C ALA A 122 -12.29 8.48 -5.04
N ALA A 123 -11.35 9.04 -5.81
CA ALA A 123 -9.94 8.69 -5.67
C ALA A 123 -9.41 9.08 -4.29
N ILE A 124 -9.71 10.28 -3.83
CA ILE A 124 -9.21 10.78 -2.53
C ILE A 124 -9.82 9.98 -1.38
N ASP A 125 -11.14 9.81 -1.39
CA ASP A 125 -11.83 9.10 -0.31
C ASP A 125 -11.39 7.63 -0.24
N ALA A 126 -11.28 6.98 -1.39
CA ALA A 126 -10.83 5.59 -1.46
C ALA A 126 -9.38 5.44 -0.97
N CYS A 127 -8.53 6.39 -1.30
CA CYS A 127 -7.13 6.36 -0.87
C CYS A 127 -7.07 6.44 0.66
N GLU A 128 -7.80 7.37 1.25
CA GLU A 128 -7.83 7.54 2.69
C GLU A 128 -8.33 6.28 3.39
N GLU A 129 -9.45 5.75 2.95
CA GLU A 129 -10.03 4.56 3.57
C GLU A 129 -9.10 3.34 3.41
N THR A 130 -8.46 3.20 2.25
CA THR A 130 -7.52 2.11 2.02
C THR A 130 -6.36 2.18 3.02
N VAL A 131 -5.76 3.36 3.18
CA VAL A 131 -4.64 3.54 4.12
C VAL A 131 -5.07 3.16 5.54
N GLU A 132 -6.23 3.64 5.98
CA GLU A 132 -6.71 3.35 7.33
C GLU A 132 -6.95 1.85 7.53
N ARG A 133 -7.54 1.18 6.54
CA ARG A 133 -7.80 -0.25 6.64
C ARG A 133 -6.52 -1.07 6.61
N LEU A 134 -5.55 -0.68 5.79
CA LEU A 134 -4.25 -1.36 5.79
C LEU A 134 -3.60 -1.30 7.16
N LYS A 135 -3.61 -0.13 7.78
CA LYS A 135 -3.00 0.06 9.09
C LYS A 135 -3.71 -0.70 10.20
N ALA A 136 -5.02 -0.85 10.08
CA ALA A 136 -5.83 -1.54 11.10
C ALA A 136 -5.86 -3.05 10.92
N GLU A 137 -5.79 -3.56 9.69
CA GLU A 137 -6.16 -4.94 9.41
C GLU A 137 -5.06 -5.81 8.83
N LEU A 138 -4.03 -5.21 8.21
CA LEU A 138 -3.01 -6.00 7.54
C LEU A 138 -2.03 -6.58 8.56
N PRO A 139 -1.74 -7.90 8.49
CA PRO A 139 -0.80 -8.53 9.44
C PRO A 139 0.66 -8.24 9.06
N VAL A 140 1.06 -7.01 9.27
CA VAL A 140 2.41 -6.50 9.02
C VAL A 140 2.90 -5.83 10.31
N TRP A 141 4.14 -6.10 10.69
CA TRP A 141 4.76 -5.52 11.88
C TRP A 141 6.02 -4.77 11.53
N GLY A 142 6.27 -3.68 12.25
CA GLY A 142 7.49 -2.91 12.13
C GLY A 142 8.29 -2.95 13.43
N LYS A 143 9.57 -3.31 13.31
CA LYS A 143 10.51 -3.24 14.41
C LYS A 143 11.36 -2.00 14.23
N GLU A 144 11.18 -1.02 15.11
CA GLU A 144 11.94 0.23 15.05
C GLU A 144 13.34 -0.01 15.60
N MET A 145 14.35 0.11 14.74
CA MET A 145 15.74 -0.06 15.12
C MET A 145 16.30 1.30 15.50
N LEU A 146 16.82 1.39 16.71
CA LEU A 146 17.32 2.66 17.24
C LEU A 146 18.80 2.81 16.93
N THR A 147 19.29 4.04 17.02
CA THR A 147 20.68 4.36 16.67
C THR A 147 21.70 3.67 17.57
N ASP A 148 21.31 3.20 18.76
CA ASP A 148 22.18 2.42 19.65
C ASP A 148 22.06 0.91 19.44
N GLU A 149 21.42 0.48 18.34
CA GLU A 149 21.22 -0.91 17.94
C GLU A 149 20.23 -1.68 18.81
N THR A 150 19.52 -1.02 19.74
CA THR A 150 18.36 -1.59 20.40
C THR A 150 17.13 -1.41 19.50
N TYR A 151 16.01 -2.03 19.88
CA TYR A 151 14.82 -1.95 19.04
C TYR A 151 13.55 -1.78 19.88
N HIS A 152 12.48 -1.36 19.19
CA HIS A 152 11.18 -1.14 19.80
C HIS A 152 10.12 -1.52 18.75
N TRP A 153 9.07 -2.23 19.17
CA TRP A 153 7.99 -2.58 18.25
C TRP A 153 7.12 -1.35 18.01
N LYS A 154 6.91 -1.06 16.72
CA LYS A 154 6.13 0.10 16.32
C LYS A 154 4.66 -0.11 16.63
N GLU A 155 4.02 0.95 17.15
CA GLU A 155 2.58 0.99 17.32
C GLU A 155 1.97 1.85 16.22
N ASN A 156 0.90 1.34 15.58
CA ASN A 156 0.19 2.13 14.59
C ASN A 156 -0.76 3.10 15.30
N LYS A 157 -0.56 4.38 15.03
CA LYS A 157 -1.43 5.43 15.56
C LYS A 157 -2.06 6.18 14.39
N PRO A 158 -3.34 6.57 14.55
CA PRO A 158 -4.02 7.34 13.50
C PRO A 158 -3.31 8.65 13.19
#